data_f79592a843ec5bcfe1ef8242c0617dbf
#
_entry.id   f79592a843ec5bcfe1ef8242c0617dbf
#
_cell.length_a   1.000
_cell.length_b   1.000
_cell.length_c   1.000
_cell.angle_alpha   90.00
_cell.angle_beta   90.00
_cell.angle_gamma   90.00
#
_symmetry.space_group_name_H-M   'P 1'
#
loop_
_entity.id
_entity.type
_entity.pdbx_description
1 polymer ?
#
loop_
_entity_poly.entity_id
_entity_poly.type
_entity_poly.pdbx_seq_one_letter_code
_entity_poly.pdbx_strand_id
1 'polypeptide(L)'
;MSSEGKVLVVDDEPNIAEVVRLYLEHSNYEAIILPRGQEVLRTIINEKPNLVLLDIMLPDISGYELCEQIRKMEAPFHQTPIIFLTAKGESIDKLRGFNLGVDDYLVKPFDPNELIARIKAVLRRTIQVPMELSQTQNSSRKWLEIGNIVIDLEQYRVTVGGKRVELTPKEIELLYFLTSHPSRVFTREDLLGYVWNFDFTGGTRTVDAHVKNLRKKLGQHDMWCIQTLWGIGYSFEVVQHV
;
A
#
# COMPACT_ATOMS: atom_id res chain seq x y z
N MET A 1 -11.45 12.47 -23.42
CA MET A 1 -11.50 11.23 -22.62
C MET A 1 -11.01 11.58 -21.23
N SER A 2 -11.71 11.22 -20.17
CA SER A 2 -11.25 11.51 -18.80
C SER A 2 -10.07 10.60 -18.47
N SER A 3 -8.99 11.18 -17.92
CA SER A 3 -7.84 10.42 -17.42
C SER A 3 -8.27 9.48 -16.29
N GLU A 4 -7.71 8.27 -16.24
CA GLU A 4 -7.92 7.32 -15.13
C GLU A 4 -7.20 7.73 -13.84
N GLY A 5 -6.35 8.75 -13.90
CA GLY A 5 -5.61 9.31 -12.78
C GLY A 5 -4.25 9.85 -13.15
N LYS A 6 -3.59 10.49 -12.18
CA LYS A 6 -2.23 11.05 -12.31
C LYS A 6 -1.21 10.13 -11.64
N VAL A 7 -0.12 9.84 -12.33
CA VAL A 7 1.01 9.08 -11.79
C VAL A 7 2.26 9.96 -11.81
N LEU A 8 2.84 10.18 -10.64
CA LEU A 8 4.12 10.86 -10.50
C LEU A 8 5.24 9.84 -10.63
N VAL A 9 6.11 10.03 -11.61
CA VAL A 9 7.27 9.19 -11.90
C VAL A 9 8.53 9.95 -11.50
N VAL A 10 9.29 9.38 -10.57
CA VAL A 10 10.52 9.97 -10.04
C VAL A 10 11.66 9.01 -10.37
N ASP A 11 12.41 9.31 -11.42
CA ASP A 11 13.47 8.47 -11.95
C ASP A 11 14.48 9.35 -12.70
N ASP A 12 15.77 9.23 -12.41
CA ASP A 12 16.82 10.05 -13.02
C ASP A 12 17.31 9.49 -14.37
N GLU A 13 16.86 8.28 -14.75
CA GLU A 13 17.15 7.68 -16.05
C GLU A 13 16.14 8.13 -17.12
N PRO A 14 16.49 9.05 -18.04
CA PRO A 14 15.52 9.62 -18.99
C PRO A 14 14.86 8.58 -19.90
N ASN A 15 15.59 7.54 -20.27
CA ASN A 15 15.07 6.46 -21.13
C ASN A 15 13.99 5.64 -20.42
N ILE A 16 14.18 5.34 -19.12
CA ILE A 16 13.20 4.62 -18.33
C ILE A 16 11.96 5.49 -18.10
N ALA A 17 12.15 6.73 -17.68
CA ALA A 17 11.07 7.69 -17.46
C ALA A 17 10.22 7.88 -18.73
N GLU A 18 10.84 7.97 -19.90
CA GLU A 18 10.13 8.13 -21.18
C GLU A 18 9.32 6.87 -21.56
N VAL A 19 9.89 5.69 -21.40
CA VAL A 19 9.16 4.43 -21.62
C VAL A 19 7.97 4.34 -20.68
N VAL A 20 8.16 4.61 -19.40
CA VAL A 20 7.08 4.61 -18.39
C VAL A 20 5.99 5.61 -18.79
N ARG A 21 6.36 6.84 -19.19
CA ARG A 21 5.42 7.86 -19.64
C ARG A 21 4.55 7.36 -20.80
N LEU A 22 5.14 6.80 -21.85
CA LEU A 22 4.42 6.31 -23.02
C LEU A 22 3.39 5.21 -22.64
N TYR A 23 3.76 4.27 -21.77
CA TYR A 23 2.86 3.22 -21.35
C TYR A 23 1.74 3.72 -20.42
N LEU A 24 2.03 4.71 -19.55
CA LEU A 24 1.03 5.37 -18.74
C LEU A 24 -0.01 6.10 -19.60
N GLU A 25 0.46 6.91 -20.56
CA GLU A 25 -0.42 7.65 -21.48
C GLU A 25 -1.27 6.72 -22.36
N HIS A 26 -0.66 5.62 -22.87
CA HIS A 26 -1.39 4.58 -23.59
C HIS A 26 -2.47 3.91 -22.75
N SER A 27 -2.28 3.86 -21.44
CA SER A 27 -3.23 3.33 -20.47
C SER A 27 -4.16 4.38 -19.86
N ASN A 28 -4.27 5.58 -20.50
CA ASN A 28 -5.10 6.71 -20.08
C ASN A 28 -4.73 7.32 -18.71
N TYR A 29 -3.49 7.19 -18.24
CA TYR A 29 -2.97 7.92 -17.09
C TYR A 29 -2.24 9.17 -17.51
N GLU A 30 -2.35 10.24 -16.73
CA GLU A 30 -1.51 11.42 -16.85
C GLU A 30 -0.18 11.15 -16.13
N ALA A 31 0.95 11.31 -16.84
CA ALA A 31 2.28 11.10 -16.29
C ALA A 31 2.96 12.44 -15.96
N ILE A 32 3.44 12.58 -14.73
CA ILE A 32 4.26 13.71 -14.30
C ILE A 32 5.66 13.15 -14.05
N ILE A 33 6.67 13.65 -14.77
CA ILE A 33 8.03 13.15 -14.68
C ILE A 33 8.91 14.11 -13.89
N LEU A 34 9.62 13.60 -12.88
CA LEU A 34 10.64 14.32 -12.13
C LEU A 34 11.96 13.52 -12.16
N PRO A 35 13.07 14.13 -12.61
CA PRO A 35 14.37 13.46 -12.61
C PRO A 35 15.10 13.51 -11.25
N ARG A 36 14.50 14.15 -10.23
CA ARG A 36 15.10 14.38 -8.92
C ARG A 36 14.07 14.38 -7.82
N GLY A 37 14.49 14.01 -6.61
CA GLY A 37 13.62 13.91 -5.44
C GLY A 37 13.23 15.25 -4.80
N GLN A 38 14.04 16.31 -4.97
CA GLN A 38 13.85 17.60 -4.29
C GLN A 38 12.50 18.27 -4.53
N GLU A 39 11.88 18.03 -5.71
CA GLU A 39 10.59 18.63 -6.07
C GLU A 39 9.39 17.78 -5.71
N VAL A 40 9.60 16.53 -5.28
CA VAL A 40 8.52 15.53 -5.13
C VAL A 40 7.47 15.96 -4.12
N LEU A 41 7.87 16.41 -2.92
CA LEU A 41 6.91 16.80 -1.88
C LEU A 41 6.03 17.98 -2.34
N ARG A 42 6.63 18.96 -2.99
CA ARG A 42 5.89 20.10 -3.56
C ARG A 42 4.95 19.66 -4.68
N THR A 43 5.40 18.76 -5.55
CA THR A 43 4.59 18.23 -6.64
C THR A 43 3.41 17.42 -6.12
N ILE A 44 3.59 16.60 -5.08
CA ILE A 44 2.49 15.87 -4.44
C ILE A 44 1.40 16.83 -3.94
N ILE A 45 1.77 17.94 -3.32
CA ILE A 45 0.82 18.93 -2.81
C ILE A 45 0.05 19.63 -3.93
N ASN A 46 0.77 20.03 -4.99
CA ASN A 46 0.20 20.84 -6.08
C ASN A 46 -0.62 19.98 -7.05
N GLU A 47 -0.10 18.84 -7.47
CA GLU A 47 -0.66 18.00 -8.52
C GLU A 47 -1.57 16.89 -7.99
N LYS A 48 -1.42 16.54 -6.70
CA LYS A 48 -2.21 15.50 -6.02
C LYS A 48 -2.24 14.18 -6.80
N PRO A 49 -1.08 13.59 -7.10
CA PRO A 49 -1.03 12.35 -7.87
C PRO A 49 -1.74 11.23 -7.12
N ASN A 50 -2.34 10.32 -7.88
CA ASN A 50 -3.01 9.14 -7.35
C ASN A 50 -2.02 8.04 -6.93
N LEU A 51 -0.77 8.09 -7.48
CA LEU A 51 0.30 7.14 -7.22
C LEU A 51 1.66 7.76 -7.52
N VAL A 52 2.68 7.37 -6.76
CA VAL A 52 4.08 7.72 -7.00
C VAL A 52 4.86 6.45 -7.38
N LEU A 53 5.48 6.47 -8.56
CA LEU A 53 6.57 5.55 -8.92
C LEU A 53 7.87 6.22 -8.50
N LEU A 54 8.64 5.57 -7.64
CA LEU A 54 9.80 6.19 -7.00
C LEU A 54 11.04 5.30 -7.14
N ASP A 55 12.03 5.80 -7.88
CA ASP A 55 13.34 5.15 -7.88
C ASP A 55 14.00 5.28 -6.49
N ILE A 56 14.63 4.20 -6.06
CA ILE A 56 15.39 4.18 -4.82
C ILE A 56 16.71 4.95 -4.96
N MET A 57 17.34 4.87 -6.14
CA MET A 57 18.67 5.40 -6.41
C MET A 57 18.62 6.74 -7.14
N LEU A 58 18.08 7.77 -6.50
CA LEU A 58 18.10 9.13 -7.07
C LEU A 58 19.40 9.85 -6.73
N PRO A 59 19.85 10.81 -7.58
CA PRO A 59 21.15 11.45 -7.42
C PRO A 59 21.23 12.46 -6.27
N ASP A 60 20.10 12.94 -5.78
CA ASP A 60 20.00 14.03 -4.80
C ASP A 60 19.52 13.56 -3.42
N ILE A 61 18.61 12.61 -3.37
CA ILE A 61 18.05 12.06 -2.14
C ILE A 61 17.67 10.60 -2.34
N SER A 62 17.93 9.74 -1.36
CA SER A 62 17.49 8.34 -1.45
C SER A 62 15.95 8.22 -1.52
N GLY A 63 15.43 7.36 -2.40
CA GLY A 63 14.00 7.07 -2.47
C GLY A 63 13.42 6.59 -1.13
N TYR A 64 14.22 5.93 -0.29
CA TYR A 64 13.81 5.55 1.06
C TYR A 64 13.56 6.77 1.96
N GLU A 65 14.48 7.71 1.94
CA GLU A 65 14.37 8.93 2.72
C GLU A 65 13.21 9.80 2.24
N LEU A 66 13.02 9.88 0.93
CA LEU A 66 11.90 10.58 0.32
C LEU A 66 10.56 9.92 0.67
N CYS A 67 10.48 8.59 0.64
CA CYS A 67 9.30 7.86 1.09
C CYS A 67 8.98 8.17 2.57
N GLU A 68 9.99 8.17 3.44
CA GLU A 68 9.81 8.54 4.84
C GLU A 68 9.27 9.97 5.01
N GLN A 69 9.77 10.92 4.20
CA GLN A 69 9.27 12.29 4.20
C GLN A 69 7.82 12.37 3.73
N ILE A 70 7.45 11.65 2.64
CA ILE A 70 6.06 11.57 2.16
C ILE A 70 5.14 11.00 3.26
N ARG A 71 5.57 9.95 3.96
CA ARG A 71 4.78 9.34 5.05
C ARG A 71 4.63 10.21 6.30
N LYS A 72 5.45 11.28 6.42
CA LYS A 72 5.35 12.30 7.48
C LYS A 72 4.53 13.53 7.06
N MET A 73 4.07 13.62 5.82
CA MET A 73 3.21 14.72 5.37
C MET A 73 1.85 14.70 6.06
N GLU A 74 1.17 15.82 6.06
CA GLU A 74 -0.21 15.91 6.55
C GLU A 74 -1.20 15.16 5.64
N ALA A 75 -2.35 14.80 6.20
CA ALA A 75 -3.43 14.18 5.42
C ALA A 75 -3.91 15.11 4.29
N PRO A 76 -4.24 14.56 3.10
CA PRO A 76 -4.24 13.15 2.72
C PRO A 76 -2.92 12.63 2.13
N PHE A 77 -1.90 13.48 1.99
CA PHE A 77 -0.71 13.22 1.18
C PHE A 77 0.13 12.03 1.66
N HIS A 78 0.22 11.81 2.98
CA HIS A 78 0.95 10.67 3.54
C HIS A 78 0.37 9.31 3.14
N GLN A 79 -0.88 9.27 2.64
CA GLN A 79 -1.57 8.07 2.16
C GLN A 79 -1.37 7.82 0.66
N THR A 80 -0.70 8.72 -0.07
CA THR A 80 -0.44 8.53 -1.50
C THR A 80 0.29 7.20 -1.72
N PRO A 81 -0.26 6.30 -2.55
CA PRO A 81 0.38 5.01 -2.83
C PRO A 81 1.75 5.20 -3.47
N ILE A 82 2.71 4.35 -3.07
CA ILE A 82 4.09 4.39 -3.57
C ILE A 82 4.48 3.00 -4.07
N ILE A 83 4.95 2.93 -5.31
CA ILE A 83 5.63 1.76 -5.87
C ILE A 83 7.10 2.12 -6.03
N PHE A 84 8.00 1.34 -5.40
CA PHE A 84 9.42 1.51 -5.62
C PHE A 84 9.87 0.88 -6.93
N LEU A 85 10.76 1.59 -7.65
CA LEU A 85 11.57 1.04 -8.73
C LEU A 85 12.96 0.72 -8.14
N THR A 86 13.46 -0.51 -8.33
CA THR A 86 14.70 -0.98 -7.66
C THR A 86 15.56 -1.81 -8.61
N ALA A 87 16.89 -1.76 -8.45
CA ALA A 87 17.79 -2.59 -9.22
C ALA A 87 17.78 -4.06 -8.73
N LYS A 88 18.13 -5.00 -9.63
CA LYS A 88 18.22 -6.42 -9.33
C LYS A 88 19.36 -6.67 -8.32
N GLY A 89 19.04 -7.23 -7.16
CA GLY A 89 20.04 -7.61 -6.14
C GLY A 89 19.87 -6.99 -4.76
N GLU A 90 19.02 -5.99 -4.61
CA GLU A 90 18.82 -5.24 -3.35
C GLU A 90 17.81 -5.92 -2.40
N SER A 91 18.02 -7.20 -2.06
CA SER A 91 17.08 -7.95 -1.20
C SER A 91 16.99 -7.41 0.23
N ILE A 92 18.06 -6.80 0.75
CA ILE A 92 18.09 -6.19 2.09
C ILE A 92 17.28 -4.89 2.11
N ASP A 93 17.30 -4.14 1.01
CA ASP A 93 16.63 -2.87 0.87
C ASP A 93 15.10 -3.01 0.72
N LYS A 94 14.60 -4.13 0.19
CA LYS A 94 13.16 -4.42 0.13
C LYS A 94 12.50 -4.39 1.50
N LEU A 95 13.14 -4.98 2.52
CA LEU A 95 12.64 -4.98 3.89
C LEU A 95 12.59 -3.57 4.50
N ARG A 96 13.55 -2.71 4.13
CA ARG A 96 13.55 -1.30 4.55
C ARG A 96 12.37 -0.54 3.94
N GLY A 97 12.12 -0.73 2.63
CA GLY A 97 10.98 -0.11 1.93
C GLY A 97 9.63 -0.50 2.53
N PHE A 98 9.40 -1.77 2.84
CA PHE A 98 8.16 -2.22 3.47
C PHE A 98 7.95 -1.66 4.87
N ASN A 99 9.01 -1.50 5.67
CA ASN A 99 8.92 -0.84 6.98
C ASN A 99 8.50 0.63 6.87
N LEU A 100 8.70 1.27 5.71
CA LEU A 100 8.28 2.64 5.42
C LEU A 100 6.85 2.74 4.89
N GLY A 101 6.14 1.62 4.71
CA GLY A 101 4.76 1.61 4.23
C GLY A 101 4.61 1.82 2.72
N VAL A 102 5.51 1.21 1.93
CA VAL A 102 5.42 1.16 0.47
C VAL A 102 4.37 0.13 0.05
N ASP A 103 3.61 0.42 -0.98
CA ASP A 103 2.49 -0.40 -1.42
C ASP A 103 2.92 -1.57 -2.32
N ASP A 104 3.96 -1.37 -3.15
CA ASP A 104 4.55 -2.40 -4.00
C ASP A 104 5.97 -2.00 -4.41
N TYR A 105 6.69 -2.90 -5.11
CA TYR A 105 7.95 -2.58 -5.76
C TYR A 105 8.10 -3.36 -7.06
N LEU A 106 8.91 -2.82 -7.97
CA LEU A 106 9.20 -3.40 -9.28
C LEU A 106 10.70 -3.36 -9.53
N VAL A 107 11.26 -4.51 -9.94
CA VAL A 107 12.70 -4.65 -10.17
C VAL A 107 13.06 -4.27 -11.59
N LYS A 108 14.01 -3.33 -11.75
CA LYS A 108 14.61 -2.99 -13.06
C LYS A 108 15.59 -4.09 -13.54
N PRO A 109 15.60 -4.45 -14.83
CA PRO A 109 14.67 -4.04 -15.86
C PRO A 109 13.32 -4.75 -15.73
N PHE A 110 12.21 -4.05 -15.98
CA PHE A 110 10.86 -4.57 -15.88
C PHE A 110 10.13 -4.57 -17.21
N ASP A 111 9.14 -5.44 -17.35
CA ASP A 111 8.18 -5.38 -18.45
C ASP A 111 7.21 -4.21 -18.21
N PRO A 112 7.05 -3.29 -19.18
CA PRO A 112 6.10 -2.19 -19.05
C PRO A 112 4.66 -2.63 -18.81
N ASN A 113 4.23 -3.79 -19.32
CA ASN A 113 2.89 -4.33 -19.04
C ASN A 113 2.78 -4.78 -17.59
N GLU A 114 3.84 -5.34 -17.00
CA GLU A 114 3.89 -5.66 -15.57
C GLU A 114 3.75 -4.37 -14.73
N LEU A 115 4.47 -3.31 -15.09
CA LEU A 115 4.34 -2.01 -14.43
C LEU A 115 2.90 -1.52 -14.43
N ILE A 116 2.25 -1.48 -15.61
CA ILE A 116 0.86 -1.02 -15.73
C ILE A 116 -0.10 -1.92 -14.94
N ALA A 117 0.10 -3.23 -14.94
CA ALA A 117 -0.71 -4.16 -14.17
C ALA A 117 -0.59 -3.87 -12.66
N ARG A 118 0.62 -3.59 -12.15
CA ARG A 118 0.86 -3.23 -10.74
C ARG A 118 0.25 -1.88 -10.38
N ILE A 119 0.40 -0.87 -11.22
CA ILE A 119 -0.24 0.44 -11.05
C ILE A 119 -1.76 0.29 -10.94
N LYS A 120 -2.38 -0.42 -11.89
CA LYS A 120 -3.82 -0.70 -11.88
C LYS A 120 -4.23 -1.46 -10.61
N ALA A 121 -3.44 -2.44 -10.19
CA ALA A 121 -3.72 -3.21 -8.98
C ALA A 121 -3.67 -2.31 -7.73
N VAL A 122 -2.68 -1.42 -7.61
CA VAL A 122 -2.55 -0.48 -6.50
C VAL A 122 -3.67 0.56 -6.54
N LEU A 123 -3.94 1.19 -7.68
CA LEU A 123 -4.99 2.20 -7.84
C LEU A 123 -6.40 1.62 -7.67
N ARG A 124 -6.67 0.40 -8.18
CA ARG A 124 -7.96 -0.27 -7.97
C ARG A 124 -8.26 -0.48 -6.50
N ARG A 125 -7.25 -0.67 -5.67
CA ARG A 125 -7.38 -0.84 -4.23
C ARG A 125 -7.73 0.47 -3.53
N THR A 126 -7.28 1.60 -4.08
CA THR A 126 -7.71 2.92 -3.62
C THR A 126 -9.13 3.30 -4.07
N ILE A 127 -9.63 2.65 -5.13
CA ILE A 127 -10.93 2.95 -5.74
C ILE A 127 -11.94 1.80 -5.58
N GLN A 128 -11.50 0.53 -5.55
CA GLN A 128 -12.37 -0.66 -5.51
C GLN A 128 -11.76 -1.77 -4.67
N VAL A 129 -12.50 -2.25 -3.68
CA VAL A 129 -12.20 -3.53 -3.01
C VAL A 129 -12.60 -4.69 -3.92
N PRO A 130 -11.80 -5.78 -4.04
CA PRO A 130 -12.13 -6.91 -4.89
C PRO A 130 -13.49 -7.54 -4.52
N MET A 131 -14.35 -7.64 -5.52
CA MET A 131 -15.75 -8.10 -5.39
C MET A 131 -15.91 -9.63 -5.35
N GLU A 132 -14.83 -10.42 -5.26
CA GLU A 132 -14.89 -11.88 -5.52
C GLU A 132 -14.93 -12.78 -4.28
N LEU A 133 -15.05 -12.24 -3.06
CA LEU A 133 -15.15 -13.06 -1.85
C LEU A 133 -16.45 -12.88 -1.05
N SER A 134 -17.47 -12.24 -1.63
CA SER A 134 -18.76 -12.04 -0.96
C SER A 134 -19.89 -12.68 -1.73
N GLN A 135 -19.99 -14.01 -1.72
CA GLN A 135 -21.27 -14.69 -1.86
C GLN A 135 -21.88 -14.88 -0.46
N THR A 136 -22.28 -13.82 0.16
CA THR A 136 -23.38 -13.81 1.13
C THR A 136 -23.97 -12.40 1.17
N GLN A 137 -25.25 -12.37 0.91
CA GLN A 137 -26.15 -11.25 0.73
C GLN A 137 -26.09 -10.23 1.88
N ASN A 138 -25.89 -8.98 1.60
CA ASN A 138 -26.69 -7.78 1.89
C ASN A 138 -25.86 -6.49 1.99
N SER A 139 -26.31 -5.47 1.23
CA SER A 139 -26.06 -4.01 1.37
C SER A 139 -24.65 -3.45 1.15
N SER A 140 -24.56 -2.71 0.14
CA SER A 140 -23.80 -1.57 -0.43
C SER A 140 -22.97 -0.64 0.47
N ARG A 141 -22.48 -1.02 1.63
CA ARG A 141 -21.50 -0.23 2.37
C ARG A 141 -20.31 -1.09 2.71
N LYS A 142 -19.14 -0.74 2.17
CA LYS A 142 -17.86 -1.41 2.46
C LYS A 142 -17.27 -0.90 3.78
N TRP A 143 -18.03 -0.98 4.85
CA TRP A 143 -17.54 -0.69 6.18
C TRP A 143 -17.71 -1.90 7.11
N LEU A 144 -16.83 -2.03 8.07
CA LEU A 144 -16.82 -3.11 9.03
C LEU A 144 -16.61 -2.52 10.42
N GLU A 145 -17.42 -2.99 11.38
CA GLU A 145 -17.28 -2.65 12.80
C GLU A 145 -17.05 -3.93 13.59
N ILE A 146 -15.97 -3.95 14.37
CA ILE A 146 -15.62 -5.06 15.24
C ILE A 146 -14.98 -4.54 16.53
N GLY A 147 -15.61 -4.83 17.66
CA GLY A 147 -15.25 -4.21 18.93
C GLY A 147 -15.39 -2.69 18.85
N ASN A 148 -14.27 -1.99 19.09
CA ASN A 148 -14.20 -0.52 18.98
C ASN A 148 -13.49 -0.04 17.70
N ILE A 149 -13.24 -0.94 16.73
CA ILE A 149 -12.67 -0.60 15.43
C ILE A 149 -13.82 -0.38 14.44
N VAL A 150 -13.73 0.71 13.67
CA VAL A 150 -14.56 0.94 12.49
C VAL A 150 -13.64 1.16 11.30
N ILE A 151 -13.83 0.38 10.25
CA ILE A 151 -13.07 0.44 9.00
C ILE A 151 -14.04 0.82 7.88
N ASP A 152 -13.81 1.96 7.25
CA ASP A 152 -14.52 2.42 6.07
C ASP A 152 -13.57 2.35 4.88
N LEU A 153 -13.78 1.34 4.02
CA LEU A 153 -12.96 1.14 2.83
C LEU A 153 -13.30 2.11 1.68
N GLU A 154 -14.47 2.70 1.67
CA GLU A 154 -14.82 3.69 0.65
C GLU A 154 -14.08 4.99 0.87
N GLN A 155 -13.90 5.36 2.15
CA GLN A 155 -13.17 6.56 2.54
C GLN A 155 -11.72 6.27 2.97
N TYR A 156 -11.27 5.02 2.90
CA TYR A 156 -9.96 4.59 3.42
C TYR A 156 -9.67 5.15 4.82
N ARG A 157 -10.66 5.00 5.70
CA ARG A 157 -10.64 5.54 7.06
C ARG A 157 -10.76 4.43 8.09
N VAL A 158 -9.92 4.53 9.12
CA VAL A 158 -10.01 3.65 10.30
C VAL A 158 -10.16 4.51 11.55
N THR A 159 -11.08 4.12 12.41
CA THR A 159 -11.21 4.70 13.75
C THR A 159 -11.16 3.60 14.79
N VAL A 160 -10.57 3.90 15.94
CA VAL A 160 -10.50 3.01 17.11
C VAL A 160 -10.97 3.79 18.32
N GLY A 161 -12.04 3.31 18.95
CA GLY A 161 -12.68 4.04 20.05
C GLY A 161 -13.12 5.47 19.68
N GLY A 162 -13.58 5.65 18.43
CA GLY A 162 -14.00 6.94 17.86
C GLY A 162 -12.84 7.88 17.45
N LYS A 163 -11.58 7.50 17.70
CA LYS A 163 -10.42 8.30 17.27
C LYS A 163 -9.87 7.78 15.95
N ARG A 164 -9.59 8.70 15.01
CA ARG A 164 -9.00 8.36 13.73
C ARG A 164 -7.56 7.84 13.91
N VAL A 165 -7.25 6.75 13.20
CA VAL A 165 -5.90 6.18 13.12
C VAL A 165 -5.39 6.32 11.70
N GLU A 166 -4.20 6.89 11.57
CA GLU A 166 -3.57 7.15 10.27
C GLU A 166 -2.82 5.91 9.77
N LEU A 167 -3.45 5.20 8.84
CA LEU A 167 -2.91 4.00 8.21
C LEU A 167 -2.66 4.25 6.72
N THR A 168 -1.67 3.56 6.16
CA THR A 168 -1.49 3.53 4.69
C THR A 168 -2.57 2.66 4.05
N PRO A 169 -2.85 2.80 2.74
CA PRO A 169 -3.84 1.98 2.06
C PRO A 169 -3.64 0.47 2.29
N LYS A 170 -2.38 0.02 2.24
CA LYS A 170 -2.02 -1.40 2.44
C LYS A 170 -2.24 -1.88 3.87
N GLU A 171 -2.00 -1.02 4.86
CA GLU A 171 -2.30 -1.33 6.26
C GLU A 171 -3.82 -1.43 6.49
N ILE A 172 -4.62 -0.57 5.85
CA ILE A 172 -6.08 -0.63 5.93
C ILE A 172 -6.60 -1.92 5.32
N GLU A 173 -6.12 -2.31 4.13
CA GLU A 173 -6.51 -3.56 3.48
C GLU A 173 -6.17 -4.79 4.32
N LEU A 174 -4.94 -4.83 4.86
CA LEU A 174 -4.52 -5.93 5.72
C LEU A 174 -5.37 -6.01 6.99
N LEU A 175 -5.62 -4.87 7.63
CA LEU A 175 -6.47 -4.81 8.82
C LEU A 175 -7.89 -5.26 8.47
N TYR A 176 -8.48 -4.74 7.40
CA TYR A 176 -9.82 -5.13 6.95
C TYR A 176 -9.90 -6.63 6.66
N PHE A 177 -8.91 -7.18 5.95
CA PHE A 177 -8.89 -8.61 5.65
C PHE A 177 -8.87 -9.46 6.92
N LEU A 178 -8.01 -9.14 7.86
CA LEU A 178 -7.89 -9.86 9.13
C LEU A 178 -9.15 -9.72 9.99
N THR A 179 -9.70 -8.51 10.10
CA THR A 179 -10.93 -8.23 10.89
C THR A 179 -12.19 -8.81 10.27
N SER A 180 -12.22 -9.00 8.95
CA SER A 180 -13.31 -9.68 8.26
C SER A 180 -13.34 -11.18 8.51
N HIS A 181 -12.27 -11.74 9.08
CA HIS A 181 -12.14 -13.17 9.36
C HIS A 181 -11.61 -13.40 10.78
N PRO A 182 -12.34 -12.97 11.82
CA PRO A 182 -11.88 -13.10 13.20
C PRO A 182 -11.65 -14.57 13.57
N SER A 183 -10.65 -14.80 14.42
CA SER A 183 -10.20 -16.12 14.91
C SER A 183 -9.72 -17.09 13.83
N ARG A 184 -9.64 -16.64 12.57
CA ARG A 184 -9.05 -17.44 11.50
C ARG A 184 -7.57 -17.15 11.34
N VAL A 185 -6.78 -18.20 11.32
CA VAL A 185 -5.34 -18.13 11.09
C VAL A 185 -5.06 -18.11 9.59
N PHE A 186 -4.23 -17.17 9.16
CA PHE A 186 -3.72 -17.08 7.79
C PHE A 186 -2.21 -17.20 7.79
N THR A 187 -1.67 -18.00 6.88
CA THR A 187 -0.23 -18.04 6.67
C THR A 187 0.26 -16.72 6.09
N ARG A 188 1.58 -16.51 6.13
CA ARG A 188 2.17 -15.31 5.48
C ARG A 188 1.94 -15.31 3.98
N GLU A 189 1.99 -16.49 3.37
CA GLU A 189 1.71 -16.73 1.96
C GLU A 189 0.26 -16.41 1.61
N ASP A 190 -0.69 -16.85 2.45
CA ASP A 190 -2.12 -16.53 2.26
C ASP A 190 -2.33 -15.02 2.29
N LEU A 191 -1.83 -14.35 3.34
CA LEU A 191 -1.96 -12.90 3.47
C LEU A 191 -1.30 -12.15 2.31
N LEU A 192 -0.14 -12.64 1.85
CA LEU A 192 0.52 -12.07 0.68
C LEU A 192 -0.36 -12.20 -0.57
N GLY A 193 -0.91 -13.38 -0.82
CA GLY A 193 -1.79 -13.63 -1.96
C GLY A 193 -3.08 -12.82 -1.91
N TYR A 194 -3.75 -12.76 -0.75
CA TYR A 194 -5.04 -12.07 -0.62
C TYR A 194 -4.92 -10.54 -0.58
N VAL A 195 -3.87 -10.00 0.04
CA VAL A 195 -3.72 -8.55 0.26
C VAL A 195 -2.80 -7.92 -0.80
N TRP A 196 -1.77 -8.61 -1.28
CA TRP A 196 -0.82 -8.11 -2.29
C TRP A 196 -0.99 -8.73 -3.68
N ASN A 197 -1.82 -9.75 -3.86
CA ASN A 197 -2.02 -10.63 -5.02
C ASN A 197 -0.93 -11.70 -5.18
N PHE A 198 -1.31 -12.81 -5.84
CA PHE A 198 -0.45 -13.99 -6.04
C PHE A 198 0.79 -13.71 -6.90
N ASP A 199 0.77 -12.68 -7.75
CA ASP A 199 1.90 -12.29 -8.61
C ASP A 199 2.92 -11.39 -7.88
N PHE A 200 2.74 -11.16 -6.59
CA PHE A 200 3.62 -10.32 -5.81
C PHE A 200 5.00 -10.97 -5.63
N THR A 201 6.05 -10.36 -6.18
CA THR A 201 7.43 -10.88 -6.13
C THR A 201 8.18 -10.57 -4.84
N GLY A 202 7.55 -9.83 -3.91
CA GLY A 202 8.05 -9.57 -2.55
C GLY A 202 7.98 -10.80 -1.67
N GLY A 203 8.96 -10.98 -0.80
CA GLY A 203 8.94 -12.09 0.15
C GLY A 203 7.85 -11.92 1.23
N THR A 204 7.49 -13.01 1.89
CA THR A 204 6.49 -13.05 2.98
C THR A 204 6.81 -12.15 4.18
N ARG A 205 8.06 -11.72 4.32
CA ARG A 205 8.49 -10.71 5.33
C ARG A 205 7.82 -9.36 5.18
N THR A 206 7.25 -9.06 4.00
CA THR A 206 6.40 -7.88 3.75
C THR A 206 5.22 -7.85 4.72
N VAL A 207 4.57 -9.00 4.91
CA VAL A 207 3.45 -9.13 5.84
C VAL A 207 3.88 -8.82 7.28
N ASP A 208 5.05 -9.33 7.70
CA ASP A 208 5.58 -9.08 9.04
C ASP A 208 5.81 -7.59 9.30
N ALA A 209 6.33 -6.87 8.30
CA ALA A 209 6.57 -5.43 8.39
C ALA A 209 5.27 -4.63 8.54
N HIS A 210 4.24 -4.96 7.73
CA HIS A 210 2.94 -4.29 7.81
C HIS A 210 2.19 -4.62 9.11
N VAL A 211 2.24 -5.87 9.59
CA VAL A 211 1.67 -6.23 10.89
C VAL A 211 2.37 -5.48 12.04
N LYS A 212 3.70 -5.36 12.00
CA LYS A 212 4.46 -4.56 12.98
C LYS A 212 4.01 -3.10 12.98
N ASN A 213 3.86 -2.50 11.81
CA ASN A 213 3.42 -1.11 11.67
C ASN A 213 1.97 -0.94 12.15
N LEU A 214 1.06 -1.84 11.76
CA LEU A 214 -0.32 -1.85 12.25
C LEU A 214 -0.37 -1.88 13.77
N ARG A 215 0.32 -2.82 14.42
CA ARG A 215 0.37 -2.92 15.89
C ARG A 215 0.88 -1.63 16.52
N LYS A 216 1.93 -1.02 15.93
CA LYS A 216 2.49 0.25 16.43
C LYS A 216 1.48 1.40 16.35
N LYS A 217 0.72 1.49 15.25
CA LYS A 217 -0.23 2.58 15.00
C LYS A 217 -1.57 2.39 15.73
N LEU A 218 -2.03 1.15 15.79
CA LEU A 218 -3.28 0.80 16.49
C LEU A 218 -3.13 0.85 18.02
N GLY A 219 -1.93 0.53 18.55
CA GLY A 219 -1.70 0.40 19.99
C GLY A 219 -2.15 -0.94 20.56
N GLN A 220 -2.20 -1.03 21.90
CA GLN A 220 -2.71 -2.20 22.61
C GLN A 220 -4.16 -1.98 23.03
N HIS A 221 -4.98 -3.01 22.89
CA HIS A 221 -6.40 -2.99 23.23
C HIS A 221 -6.78 -4.28 23.98
N ASP A 222 -7.66 -4.14 24.97
CA ASP A 222 -8.14 -5.29 25.76
C ASP A 222 -9.23 -6.09 25.04
N MET A 223 -9.89 -5.47 24.03
CA MET A 223 -11.02 -6.08 23.32
C MET A 223 -10.61 -6.94 22.13
N TRP A 224 -9.42 -6.73 21.57
CA TRP A 224 -8.94 -7.44 20.39
C TRP A 224 -7.42 -7.31 20.23
N CYS A 225 -6.85 -8.24 19.46
CA CYS A 225 -5.44 -8.15 19.07
C CYS A 225 -5.18 -8.82 17.71
N ILE A 226 -4.11 -8.39 17.04
CA ILE A 226 -3.54 -9.16 15.93
C ILE A 226 -2.55 -10.15 16.56
N GLN A 227 -2.89 -11.44 16.58
CA GLN A 227 -2.06 -12.47 17.17
C GLN A 227 -1.01 -12.98 16.18
N THR A 228 0.18 -13.34 16.68
CA THR A 228 1.20 -14.06 15.91
C THR A 228 1.17 -15.53 16.27
N LEU A 229 1.00 -16.37 15.26
CA LEU A 229 1.22 -17.81 15.40
C LEU A 229 2.61 -18.13 14.86
N TRP A 230 3.54 -18.40 15.77
CA TRP A 230 4.94 -18.63 15.44
C TRP A 230 5.12 -19.75 14.42
N GLY A 231 5.90 -19.48 13.38
CA GLY A 231 6.13 -20.43 12.28
C GLY A 231 4.98 -20.55 11.27
N ILE A 232 3.80 -19.96 11.54
CA ILE A 232 2.60 -20.06 10.69
C ILE A 232 2.25 -18.69 10.09
N GLY A 233 1.74 -17.74 10.90
CA GLY A 233 1.23 -16.49 10.38
C GLY A 233 0.52 -15.64 11.41
N TYR A 234 -0.64 -15.10 11.04
CA TYR A 234 -1.38 -14.14 11.84
C TYR A 234 -2.88 -14.43 11.87
N SER A 235 -3.54 -14.04 12.97
CA SER A 235 -4.99 -13.98 13.12
C SER A 235 -5.40 -12.66 13.79
N PHE A 236 -6.67 -12.31 13.67
CA PHE A 236 -7.30 -11.25 14.45
C PHE A 236 -8.19 -11.88 15.49
N GLU A 237 -7.90 -11.63 16.76
CA GLU A 237 -8.65 -12.20 17.87
C GLU A 237 -9.48 -11.12 18.56
N VAL A 238 -10.74 -11.45 18.83
CA VAL A 238 -11.63 -10.64 19.68
C VAL A 238 -11.66 -11.27 21.05
N VAL A 239 -11.27 -10.50 22.06
CA VAL A 239 -11.30 -10.96 23.46
C VAL A 239 -12.73 -10.88 23.95
N GLN A 240 -13.38 -12.03 24.16
CA GLN A 240 -14.68 -12.08 24.83
C GLN A 240 -14.40 -12.00 26.35
N HIS A 241 -14.81 -10.90 26.98
CA HIS A 241 -14.89 -10.86 28.41
C HIS A 241 -16.10 -11.72 28.83
N VAL A 242 -15.83 -12.90 29.38
CA VAL A 242 -16.81 -13.75 30.06
C VAL A 242 -17.17 -13.17 31.40
#